data_236cabd348e45638c9e9c077b23e44e3
#
_entry.id   236cabd348e45638c9e9c077b23e44e3
#
_cell.length_a   1.000
_cell.length_b   1.000
_cell.length_c   1.000
_cell.angle_alpha   90.00
_cell.angle_beta   90.00
_cell.angle_gamma   90.00
#
_symmetry.space_group_name_H-M   'P 1'
#
loop_
_entity.id
_entity.type
_entity.pdbx_description
1 polymer ?
#
loop_
_entity_poly.entity_id
_entity_poly.type
_entity_poly.pdbx_seq_one_letter_code
_entity_poly.pdbx_strand_id
1 'polypeptide(L)'
;MSKKQKKVLVRIIVALVLLAGVILLDKLALLPQWAMIVLYLVPYFVIGYDILWKALKGIKNRQVFDENFLMAVATVGALCLQEFKEGVAVMLFYQIGELFQSVAVGKSRKNIAALMDIRPDYANLMVDGKLEQVDPDDVEVGTEIVVDPGEKVPIDGVIVEGNTTLNTGALTGESVPRDAKPGDDVISGCINMSGRITVRTTKAFGESTVSKILDLVENSAMKKSKSENFITKFARYYTPAVCYSALVLAVLPPLIRLLAGHPAMWAEWITRALTFLVISCPCALVISIPLSFFGGIGCASKNGILVKGSNYLEALADTKYIVCDKTGTLTKGVFQVTGVYPAPGVDKKVLLGLAAYAESGSHHPISQSLKDAYGQPLQGERVSAIQEIAGHGVQALVDGHPVAVGNAKLMEKIGAALPGARTDGTTVYVAADGKYIGCIVISDVVKPTAKAAMAALKENGVKMTVMLTGDAKAAADRVAAEIGMDRVESELLPGDKVAQVEKLLAEKGPKENLAFVGDGINDAPVLSRADVGIAMGALGSDAAIEAADVVLMDDDPSKIALAMKISRHTLQIVWQNIVFALAVKAVCLVLGALGIAGMWLAIFADVGVMVLAVLNATRALKIK
;
A
#
# COMPACT_ATOMS: atom_id res chain seq x y z
N MET A 1 21.24 14.49 -2.76
CA MET A 1 20.91 15.34 -3.94
C MET A 1 21.48 14.71 -5.21
N SER A 2 20.68 14.63 -6.27
CA SER A 2 21.14 14.13 -7.57
C SER A 2 22.13 15.12 -8.25
N LYS A 3 22.86 14.64 -9.28
CA LYS A 3 23.76 15.53 -10.07
C LYS A 3 23.01 16.73 -10.67
N LYS A 4 21.75 16.54 -11.09
CA LYS A 4 20.89 17.60 -11.62
C LYS A 4 20.52 18.63 -10.54
N GLN A 5 20.13 18.17 -9.35
CA GLN A 5 19.79 19.06 -8.21
C GLN A 5 21.00 19.88 -7.75
N LYS A 6 22.21 19.28 -7.73
CA LYS A 6 23.44 20.02 -7.40
C LYS A 6 23.72 21.13 -8.42
N LYS A 7 23.49 20.89 -9.73
CA LYS A 7 23.66 21.94 -10.76
C LYS A 7 22.68 23.10 -10.55
N VAL A 8 21.42 22.82 -10.21
CA VAL A 8 20.41 23.86 -9.95
C VAL A 8 20.82 24.67 -8.69
N LEU A 9 21.27 23.99 -7.62
CA LEU A 9 21.73 24.67 -6.41
C LEU A 9 22.88 25.63 -6.70
N VAL A 10 23.88 25.19 -7.47
CA VAL A 10 25.02 26.06 -7.86
C VAL A 10 24.53 27.28 -8.65
N ARG A 11 23.59 27.10 -9.59
CA ARG A 11 22.99 28.22 -10.35
C ARG A 11 22.27 29.21 -9.43
N ILE A 12 21.50 28.72 -8.44
CA ILE A 12 20.83 29.56 -7.45
C ILE A 12 21.86 30.39 -6.67
N ILE A 13 22.92 29.76 -6.18
CA ILE A 13 23.98 30.46 -5.42
C ILE A 13 24.67 31.52 -6.31
N VAL A 14 25.04 31.16 -7.52
CA VAL A 14 25.67 32.10 -8.47
C VAL A 14 24.74 33.27 -8.76
N ALA A 15 23.47 33.03 -9.08
CA ALA A 15 22.49 34.08 -9.33
C ALA A 15 22.27 34.99 -8.12
N LEU A 16 22.25 34.43 -6.91
CA LEU A 16 22.09 35.19 -5.66
C LEU A 16 23.30 36.10 -5.42
N VAL A 17 24.52 35.60 -5.60
CA VAL A 17 25.75 36.41 -5.46
C VAL A 17 25.78 37.52 -6.50
N LEU A 18 25.43 37.22 -7.76
CA LEU A 18 25.35 38.22 -8.83
C LEU A 18 24.31 39.29 -8.53
N LEU A 19 23.09 38.88 -8.09
CA LEU A 19 22.03 39.79 -7.71
C LEU A 19 22.44 40.71 -6.55
N ALA A 20 23.06 40.15 -5.50
CA ALA A 20 23.56 40.93 -4.38
C ALA A 20 24.63 41.96 -4.84
N GLY A 21 25.55 41.54 -5.71
CA GLY A 21 26.55 42.44 -6.32
C GLY A 21 25.93 43.56 -7.11
N VAL A 22 24.93 43.25 -7.95
CA VAL A 22 24.23 44.27 -8.78
C VAL A 22 23.45 45.24 -7.91
N ILE A 23 22.75 44.76 -6.85
CA ILE A 23 22.05 45.62 -5.88
C ILE A 23 23.03 46.56 -5.16
N LEU A 24 24.22 46.07 -4.82
CA LEU A 24 25.24 46.90 -4.17
C LEU A 24 25.75 48.00 -5.12
N LEU A 25 26.04 47.65 -6.37
CA LEU A 25 26.45 48.62 -7.42
C LEU A 25 25.35 49.67 -7.68
N ASP A 26 24.09 49.26 -7.69
CA ASP A 26 22.94 50.12 -7.86
C ASP A 26 22.83 51.17 -6.70
N LYS A 27 23.00 50.71 -5.46
CA LYS A 27 23.02 51.60 -4.30
C LYS A 27 24.18 52.58 -4.28
N LEU A 28 25.32 52.22 -4.86
CA LEU A 28 26.50 53.08 -4.96
C LEU A 28 26.38 54.09 -6.12
N ALA A 29 25.36 53.98 -6.97
CA ALA A 29 25.10 54.85 -8.13
C ALA A 29 26.31 55.05 -9.04
N LEU A 30 27.16 54.01 -9.17
CA LEU A 30 28.43 54.07 -9.90
C LEU A 30 28.29 53.94 -11.43
N LEU A 31 27.12 53.51 -11.95
CA LEU A 31 26.93 53.14 -13.34
C LEU A 31 25.71 53.81 -13.96
N PRO A 32 25.73 54.10 -15.26
CA PRO A 32 24.59 54.63 -15.98
C PRO A 32 23.43 53.61 -16.04
N GLN A 33 22.21 54.12 -16.16
CA GLN A 33 20.98 53.31 -16.09
C GLN A 33 20.95 52.14 -17.09
N TRP A 34 21.42 52.37 -18.33
CA TRP A 34 21.49 51.30 -19.35
C TRP A 34 22.42 50.14 -18.94
N ALA A 35 23.54 50.45 -18.27
CA ALA A 35 24.46 49.43 -17.80
C ALA A 35 23.87 48.61 -16.64
N MET A 36 23.09 49.27 -15.79
CA MET A 36 22.36 48.58 -14.70
C MET A 36 21.32 47.61 -15.28
N ILE A 37 20.61 47.97 -16.33
CA ILE A 37 19.67 47.07 -17.01
C ILE A 37 20.38 45.80 -17.49
N VAL A 38 21.49 45.94 -18.16
CA VAL A 38 22.28 44.79 -18.64
C VAL A 38 22.78 43.94 -17.49
N LEU A 39 23.23 44.57 -16.39
CA LEU A 39 23.71 43.85 -15.21
C LEU A 39 22.60 43.05 -14.51
N TYR A 40 21.35 43.54 -14.43
CA TYR A 40 20.21 42.76 -13.89
C TYR A 40 19.78 41.63 -14.81
N LEU A 41 19.95 41.74 -16.12
CA LEU A 41 19.65 40.66 -17.07
C LEU A 41 20.57 39.45 -16.91
N VAL A 42 21.83 39.65 -16.45
CA VAL A 42 22.77 38.54 -16.25
C VAL A 42 22.25 37.52 -15.21
N PRO A 43 21.97 37.86 -13.93
CA PRO A 43 21.43 36.91 -12.97
C PRO A 43 20.04 36.40 -13.41
N TYR A 44 19.22 37.20 -14.10
CA TYR A 44 17.92 36.77 -14.63
C TYR A 44 18.05 35.60 -15.61
N PHE A 45 18.94 35.72 -16.63
CA PHE A 45 19.15 34.63 -17.58
C PHE A 45 19.91 33.44 -16.97
N VAL A 46 20.84 33.64 -16.03
CA VAL A 46 21.52 32.56 -15.33
C VAL A 46 20.53 31.67 -14.60
N ILE A 47 19.53 32.27 -13.95
CA ILE A 47 18.56 31.49 -13.12
C ILE A 47 17.35 31.05 -13.93
N GLY A 48 16.91 31.81 -14.93
CA GLY A 48 15.59 31.68 -15.56
C GLY A 48 15.57 31.07 -16.96
N TYR A 49 16.72 30.83 -17.61
CA TYR A 49 16.74 30.41 -19.02
C TYR A 49 15.94 29.11 -19.27
N ASP A 50 15.98 28.18 -18.37
CA ASP A 50 15.28 26.89 -18.49
C ASP A 50 13.76 27.02 -18.31
N ILE A 51 13.31 27.95 -17.48
CA ILE A 51 11.89 28.28 -17.30
C ILE A 51 11.35 28.95 -18.55
N LEU A 52 12.07 29.97 -19.05
CA LEU A 52 11.71 30.64 -20.29
C LEU A 52 11.66 29.68 -21.48
N TRP A 53 12.63 28.75 -21.57
CA TRP A 53 12.64 27.73 -22.61
C TRP A 53 11.47 26.75 -22.48
N LYS A 54 11.15 26.32 -21.27
CA LYS A 54 9.98 25.45 -21.01
C LYS A 54 8.67 26.17 -21.37
N ALA A 55 8.52 27.44 -20.99
CA ALA A 55 7.36 28.26 -21.35
C ALA A 55 7.18 28.39 -22.88
N LEU A 56 8.27 28.69 -23.62
CA LEU A 56 8.24 28.73 -25.07
C LEU A 56 7.88 27.38 -25.72
N LYS A 57 8.43 26.28 -25.16
CA LYS A 57 8.10 24.93 -25.61
C LYS A 57 6.64 24.58 -25.31
N GLY A 58 6.11 25.01 -24.16
CA GLY A 58 4.70 24.85 -23.79
C GLY A 58 3.76 25.53 -24.77
N ILE A 59 4.07 26.79 -25.17
CA ILE A 59 3.32 27.53 -26.17
C ILE A 59 3.34 26.79 -27.52
N LYS A 60 4.51 26.31 -27.96
CA LYS A 60 4.65 25.54 -29.21
C LYS A 60 3.83 24.26 -29.21
N ASN A 61 3.73 23.59 -28.05
CA ASN A 61 2.99 22.34 -27.88
C ASN A 61 1.49 22.55 -27.53
N ARG A 62 0.97 23.76 -27.63
CA ARG A 62 -0.42 24.16 -27.26
C ARG A 62 -0.78 23.92 -25.80
N GLN A 63 0.20 23.83 -24.93
CA GLN A 63 0.05 23.76 -23.47
C GLN A 63 0.41 25.13 -22.87
N VAL A 64 -0.39 26.16 -23.22
CA VAL A 64 -0.04 27.57 -22.97
C VAL A 64 -0.19 27.94 -21.48
N PHE A 65 -1.09 27.32 -20.73
CA PHE A 65 -1.40 27.76 -19.37
C PHE A 65 -0.77 26.84 -18.32
N ASP A 66 0.57 26.71 -18.33
CA ASP A 66 1.33 26.02 -17.30
C ASP A 66 1.99 27.00 -16.30
N GLU A 67 2.55 26.49 -15.23
CA GLU A 67 3.24 27.29 -14.21
C GLU A 67 4.45 28.03 -14.75
N ASN A 68 5.19 27.44 -15.71
CA ASN A 68 6.36 28.05 -16.32
C ASN A 68 5.94 29.26 -17.18
N PHE A 69 4.80 29.19 -17.87
CA PHE A 69 4.24 30.30 -18.64
C PHE A 69 3.84 31.45 -17.71
N LEU A 70 3.12 31.17 -16.61
CA LEU A 70 2.74 32.20 -15.63
C LEU A 70 3.97 32.94 -15.09
N MET A 71 5.00 32.21 -14.70
CA MET A 71 6.24 32.77 -14.17
C MET A 71 7.02 33.57 -15.24
N ALA A 72 7.07 33.05 -16.47
CA ALA A 72 7.72 33.76 -17.56
C ALA A 72 7.00 35.09 -17.85
N VAL A 73 5.66 35.10 -17.95
CA VAL A 73 4.89 36.33 -18.21
C VAL A 73 5.06 37.31 -17.05
N ALA A 74 4.98 36.87 -15.80
CA ALA A 74 5.13 37.74 -14.64
C ALA A 74 6.52 38.39 -14.58
N THR A 75 7.58 37.61 -14.78
CA THR A 75 8.95 38.12 -14.67
C THR A 75 9.39 38.97 -15.87
N VAL A 76 9.00 38.60 -17.10
CA VAL A 76 9.22 39.42 -18.27
C VAL A 76 8.42 40.73 -18.17
N GLY A 77 7.18 40.67 -17.72
CA GLY A 77 6.36 41.85 -17.47
C GLY A 77 6.98 42.81 -16.44
N ALA A 78 7.53 42.27 -15.32
CA ALA A 78 8.26 43.08 -14.34
C ALA A 78 9.49 43.79 -14.98
N LEU A 79 10.26 43.07 -15.83
CA LEU A 79 11.38 43.66 -16.53
C LEU A 79 10.95 44.80 -17.50
N CYS A 80 9.80 44.61 -18.19
CA CYS A 80 9.24 45.64 -19.07
C CYS A 80 8.79 46.90 -18.28
N LEU A 81 8.36 46.75 -17.07
CA LEU A 81 8.00 47.85 -16.16
C LEU A 81 9.21 48.45 -15.43
N GLN A 82 10.43 48.03 -15.76
CA GLN A 82 11.69 48.43 -15.13
C GLN A 82 11.82 47.99 -13.63
N GLU A 83 11.00 47.05 -13.19
CA GLU A 83 11.09 46.43 -11.86
C GLU A 83 12.09 45.25 -11.88
N PHE A 84 13.35 45.55 -12.23
CA PHE A 84 14.38 44.54 -12.49
C PHE A 84 14.70 43.69 -11.27
N LYS A 85 14.78 44.32 -10.08
CA LYS A 85 15.05 43.66 -8.79
C LYS A 85 14.00 42.62 -8.50
N GLU A 86 12.74 42.96 -8.68
CA GLU A 86 11.59 42.11 -8.44
C GLU A 86 11.53 40.96 -9.44
N GLY A 87 11.72 41.22 -10.75
CA GLY A 87 11.73 40.19 -11.76
C GLY A 87 12.78 39.10 -11.51
N VAL A 88 14.02 39.50 -11.16
CA VAL A 88 15.08 38.55 -10.81
C VAL A 88 14.78 37.81 -9.52
N ALA A 89 14.28 38.51 -8.49
CA ALA A 89 13.94 37.91 -7.20
C ALA A 89 12.83 36.85 -7.34
N VAL A 90 11.76 37.14 -8.08
CA VAL A 90 10.67 36.18 -8.36
C VAL A 90 11.23 34.92 -8.99
N MET A 91 12.06 35.06 -10.04
CA MET A 91 12.66 33.93 -10.73
C MET A 91 13.58 33.10 -9.81
N LEU A 92 14.34 33.78 -8.95
CA LEU A 92 15.24 33.15 -7.97
C LEU A 92 14.44 32.34 -6.94
N PHE A 93 13.42 32.92 -6.33
CA PHE A 93 12.60 32.24 -5.33
C PHE A 93 11.82 31.08 -5.93
N TYR A 94 11.32 31.22 -7.16
CA TYR A 94 10.68 30.13 -7.88
C TYR A 94 11.63 28.95 -8.06
N GLN A 95 12.88 29.19 -8.48
CA GLN A 95 13.90 28.14 -8.63
C GLN A 95 14.30 27.51 -7.29
N ILE A 96 14.31 28.28 -6.21
CA ILE A 96 14.50 27.75 -4.85
C ILE A 96 13.36 26.81 -4.49
N GLY A 97 12.11 27.20 -4.78
CA GLY A 97 10.91 26.39 -4.60
C GLY A 97 10.97 25.09 -5.39
N GLU A 98 11.29 25.15 -6.70
CA GLU A 98 11.47 23.99 -7.57
C GLU A 98 12.57 23.03 -7.07
N LEU A 99 13.69 23.58 -6.59
CA LEU A 99 14.75 22.76 -6.00
C LEU A 99 14.27 22.06 -4.72
N PHE A 100 13.63 22.80 -3.81
CA PHE A 100 13.07 22.26 -2.58
C PHE A 100 12.07 21.15 -2.88
N GLN A 101 11.15 21.36 -3.82
CA GLN A 101 10.21 20.35 -4.31
C GLN A 101 10.92 19.09 -4.80
N SER A 102 11.89 19.27 -5.71
CA SER A 102 12.64 18.15 -6.29
C SER A 102 13.39 17.32 -5.22
N VAL A 103 13.95 18.01 -4.21
CA VAL A 103 14.64 17.36 -3.09
C VAL A 103 13.65 16.65 -2.17
N ALA A 104 12.54 17.31 -1.81
CA ALA A 104 11.51 16.75 -0.93
C ALA A 104 10.86 15.49 -1.53
N VAL A 105 10.44 15.56 -2.80
CA VAL A 105 9.87 14.42 -3.52
C VAL A 105 10.91 13.30 -3.69
N GLY A 106 12.14 13.64 -4.08
CA GLY A 106 13.21 12.66 -4.23
C GLY A 106 13.60 11.98 -2.91
N LYS A 107 13.61 12.73 -1.80
CA LYS A 107 13.87 12.19 -0.46
C LYS A 107 12.72 11.31 0.03
N SER A 108 11.47 11.70 -0.23
CA SER A 108 10.29 10.91 0.13
C SER A 108 10.29 9.58 -0.61
N ARG A 109 10.53 9.56 -1.93
CA ARG A 109 10.65 8.33 -2.71
C ARG A 109 11.78 7.43 -2.22
N LYS A 110 12.95 8.01 -1.92
CA LYS A 110 14.08 7.24 -1.34
C LYS A 110 13.78 6.73 0.07
N ASN A 111 13.10 7.51 0.90
CA ASN A 111 12.73 7.07 2.24
C ASN A 111 11.72 5.93 2.20
N ILE A 112 10.81 5.90 1.22
CA ILE A 112 9.87 4.79 1.01
C ILE A 112 10.65 3.54 0.59
N ALA A 113 11.58 3.64 -0.34
CA ALA A 113 12.47 2.55 -0.73
C ALA A 113 13.43 2.12 0.41
N ALA A 114 13.88 3.06 1.25
CA ALA A 114 14.75 2.78 2.39
C ALA A 114 13.99 2.36 3.66
N LEU A 115 12.69 2.67 3.78
CA LEU A 115 11.80 2.09 4.82
C LEU A 115 11.58 0.59 4.56
N MET A 116 11.78 0.17 3.30
CA MET A 116 11.86 -1.21 2.86
C MET A 116 13.31 -1.53 2.50
N ASP A 117 14.23 -1.45 3.46
CA ASP A 117 15.61 -1.94 3.30
C ASP A 117 15.61 -3.49 3.24
N ILE A 118 14.80 -4.00 2.31
CA ILE A 118 14.62 -5.43 2.06
C ILE A 118 15.40 -5.91 0.84
N ARG A 119 15.83 -5.01 -0.07
CA ARG A 119 16.59 -5.40 -1.25
C ARG A 119 17.95 -5.96 -0.82
N PRO A 120 18.28 -7.19 -1.21
CA PRO A 120 19.61 -7.74 -1.06
C PRO A 120 20.57 -7.07 -2.04
N ASP A 121 21.80 -6.81 -1.59
CA ASP A 121 22.82 -6.18 -2.42
C ASP A 121 23.60 -7.19 -3.25
N TYR A 122 23.67 -8.46 -2.80
CA TYR A 122 24.41 -9.55 -3.43
C TYR A 122 23.82 -10.93 -3.08
N ALA A 123 24.20 -11.95 -3.81
CA ALA A 123 24.02 -13.37 -3.51
C ALA A 123 25.39 -14.05 -3.41
N ASN A 124 25.56 -14.95 -2.44
CA ASN A 124 26.79 -15.74 -2.32
C ASN A 124 26.62 -17.10 -3.02
N LEU A 125 27.41 -17.37 -4.04
CA LEU A 125 27.48 -18.66 -4.73
C LEU A 125 28.71 -19.46 -4.24
N MET A 126 28.58 -20.78 -4.20
CA MET A 126 29.71 -21.66 -3.95
C MET A 126 30.33 -22.08 -5.31
N VAL A 127 31.44 -21.45 -5.68
CA VAL A 127 32.17 -21.77 -6.92
C VAL A 127 33.53 -22.33 -6.50
N ASP A 128 33.84 -23.56 -6.95
CA ASP A 128 35.09 -24.26 -6.64
C ASP A 128 35.48 -24.30 -5.16
N GLY A 129 34.46 -24.40 -4.26
CA GLY A 129 34.66 -24.43 -2.80
C GLY A 129 34.95 -23.07 -2.15
N LYS A 130 34.79 -21.98 -2.90
CA LYS A 130 34.91 -20.60 -2.38
C LYS A 130 33.60 -19.87 -2.57
N LEU A 131 33.27 -18.98 -1.61
CA LEU A 131 32.14 -18.09 -1.73
C LEU A 131 32.50 -16.93 -2.66
N GLU A 132 31.72 -16.76 -3.71
CA GLU A 132 31.80 -15.65 -4.66
C GLU A 132 30.52 -14.82 -4.56
N GLN A 133 30.67 -13.50 -4.41
CA GLN A 133 29.54 -12.56 -4.38
C GLN A 133 29.19 -12.15 -5.80
N VAL A 134 27.95 -12.38 -6.19
CA VAL A 134 27.39 -12.03 -7.50
C VAL A 134 26.19 -11.11 -7.34
N ASP A 135 25.83 -10.39 -8.40
CA ASP A 135 24.55 -9.66 -8.43
C ASP A 135 23.41 -10.68 -8.41
N PRO A 136 22.37 -10.48 -7.56
CA PRO A 136 21.21 -11.37 -7.55
C PRO A 136 20.52 -11.52 -8.91
N ASP A 137 20.60 -10.51 -9.79
CA ASP A 137 20.05 -10.56 -11.15
C ASP A 137 20.76 -11.59 -12.04
N ASP A 138 22.00 -11.99 -11.71
CA ASP A 138 22.80 -12.95 -12.47
C ASP A 138 22.61 -14.42 -12.00
N VAL A 139 21.77 -14.65 -10.97
CA VAL A 139 21.54 -15.99 -10.40
C VAL A 139 20.42 -16.71 -11.13
N GLU A 140 20.72 -17.85 -11.72
CA GLU A 140 19.74 -18.70 -12.42
C GLU A 140 18.85 -19.48 -11.43
N VAL A 141 17.63 -19.82 -11.87
CA VAL A 141 16.71 -20.67 -11.10
C VAL A 141 17.29 -22.07 -10.92
N GLY A 142 17.20 -22.60 -9.69
CA GLY A 142 17.77 -23.91 -9.31
C GLY A 142 19.20 -23.83 -8.79
N THR A 143 19.82 -22.66 -8.79
CA THR A 143 21.17 -22.44 -8.23
C THR A 143 21.13 -22.49 -6.70
N GLU A 144 22.18 -23.05 -6.09
CA GLU A 144 22.34 -23.06 -4.64
C GLU A 144 23.12 -21.83 -4.18
N ILE A 145 22.48 -21.03 -3.33
CA ILE A 145 23.03 -19.84 -2.72
C ILE A 145 23.27 -20.06 -1.23
N VAL A 146 24.31 -19.46 -0.70
CA VAL A 146 24.67 -19.55 0.73
C VAL A 146 24.27 -18.24 1.41
N VAL A 147 23.59 -18.34 2.56
CA VAL A 147 23.17 -17.19 3.35
C VAL A 147 23.72 -17.33 4.76
N ASP A 148 24.65 -16.45 5.12
CA ASP A 148 25.26 -16.43 6.44
C ASP A 148 24.38 -15.68 7.48
N PRO A 149 24.59 -15.94 8.80
CA PRO A 149 23.92 -15.18 9.84
C PRO A 149 24.16 -13.67 9.69
N GLY A 150 23.09 -12.88 9.76
CA GLY A 150 23.07 -11.44 9.55
C GLY A 150 22.83 -11.01 8.11
N GLU A 151 22.88 -11.91 7.14
CA GLU A 151 22.60 -11.62 5.74
C GLU A 151 21.11 -11.72 5.39
N LYS A 152 20.71 -11.02 4.34
CA LYS A 152 19.39 -11.12 3.75
C LYS A 152 19.34 -12.27 2.76
N VAL A 153 18.27 -13.05 2.76
CA VAL A 153 17.99 -14.03 1.72
C VAL A 153 17.81 -13.30 0.38
N PRO A 154 18.65 -13.55 -0.64
CA PRO A 154 18.60 -12.74 -1.86
C PRO A 154 17.45 -13.11 -2.79
N ILE A 155 17.08 -14.39 -2.90
CA ILE A 155 16.09 -14.90 -3.85
C ILE A 155 15.22 -15.93 -3.14
N ASP A 156 13.95 -16.03 -3.52
CA ASP A 156 13.02 -17.05 -3.00
C ASP A 156 13.52 -18.46 -3.33
N GLY A 157 13.42 -19.37 -2.37
CA GLY A 157 13.92 -20.72 -2.56
C GLY A 157 13.52 -21.69 -1.45
N VAL A 158 14.11 -22.88 -1.46
CA VAL A 158 13.92 -23.93 -0.46
C VAL A 158 15.25 -24.20 0.24
N ILE A 159 15.25 -24.34 1.55
CA ILE A 159 16.45 -24.70 2.31
C ILE A 159 16.84 -26.13 1.95
N VAL A 160 18.07 -26.33 1.47
CA VAL A 160 18.65 -27.64 1.18
C VAL A 160 19.45 -28.16 2.37
N GLU A 161 20.19 -27.24 3.05
CA GLU A 161 21.07 -27.57 4.15
C GLU A 161 21.07 -26.45 5.20
N GLY A 162 21.21 -26.84 6.46
CA GLY A 162 21.30 -25.92 7.59
C GLY A 162 19.96 -25.67 8.29
N ASN A 163 20.05 -25.25 9.55
CA ASN A 163 18.90 -24.81 10.36
C ASN A 163 19.15 -23.39 10.83
N THR A 164 18.11 -22.59 10.82
CA THR A 164 18.21 -21.19 11.23
C THR A 164 16.92 -20.65 11.80
N THR A 165 16.98 -19.45 12.30
CA THR A 165 15.83 -18.61 12.62
C THR A 165 15.83 -17.42 11.68
N LEU A 166 14.72 -17.16 11.00
CA LEU A 166 14.54 -16.09 10.01
C LEU A 166 13.76 -14.92 10.62
N ASN A 167 14.30 -13.73 10.50
CA ASN A 167 13.56 -12.50 10.83
C ASN A 167 12.82 -12.01 9.58
N THR A 168 11.50 -12.11 9.62
CA THR A 168 10.59 -11.65 8.57
C THR A 168 10.07 -10.23 8.78
N GLY A 169 10.45 -9.59 9.88
CA GLY A 169 9.87 -8.32 10.35
C GLY A 169 9.94 -7.16 9.35
N ALA A 170 10.95 -7.14 8.48
CA ALA A 170 11.06 -6.13 7.42
C ALA A 170 9.99 -6.31 6.32
N LEU A 171 9.47 -7.53 6.13
CA LEU A 171 8.47 -7.88 5.13
C LEU A 171 7.05 -7.87 5.74
N THR A 172 6.88 -8.57 6.86
CA THR A 172 5.56 -8.78 7.48
C THR A 172 5.22 -7.75 8.57
N GLY A 173 6.24 -7.08 9.12
CA GLY A 173 6.09 -6.25 10.32
C GLY A 173 5.98 -7.06 11.62
N GLU A 174 6.13 -8.38 11.58
CA GLU A 174 6.14 -9.24 12.75
C GLU A 174 7.50 -9.18 13.46
N SER A 175 7.47 -9.06 14.80
CA SER A 175 8.69 -9.00 15.60
C SER A 175 9.23 -10.38 16.02
N VAL A 176 8.46 -11.44 15.79
CA VAL A 176 8.83 -12.80 16.22
C VAL A 176 9.53 -13.53 15.08
N PRO A 177 10.80 -13.94 15.26
CA PRO A 177 11.51 -14.72 14.25
C PRO A 177 10.89 -16.11 14.07
N ARG A 178 10.97 -16.66 12.85
CA ARG A 178 10.47 -17.98 12.48
C ARG A 178 11.63 -18.97 12.35
N ASP A 179 11.52 -20.14 12.99
CA ASP A 179 12.47 -21.24 12.79
C ASP A 179 12.30 -21.86 11.40
N ALA A 180 13.43 -22.21 10.77
CA ALA A 180 13.49 -22.77 9.43
C ALA A 180 14.55 -23.89 9.35
N LYS A 181 14.21 -24.98 8.63
CA LYS A 181 14.98 -26.21 8.48
C LYS A 181 14.97 -26.70 7.03
N PRO A 182 15.81 -27.67 6.66
CA PRO A 182 15.80 -28.26 5.33
C PRO A 182 14.40 -28.74 4.90
N GLY A 183 14.01 -28.35 3.68
CA GLY A 183 12.69 -28.58 3.10
C GLY A 183 11.69 -27.43 3.30
N ASP A 184 12.00 -26.44 4.14
CA ASP A 184 11.13 -25.27 4.33
C ASP A 184 11.39 -24.22 3.24
N ASP A 185 10.32 -23.56 2.81
CA ASP A 185 10.38 -22.42 1.89
C ASP A 185 10.91 -21.17 2.61
N VAL A 186 11.79 -20.47 1.92
CA VAL A 186 12.31 -19.16 2.34
C VAL A 186 12.05 -18.10 1.29
N ILE A 187 11.72 -16.91 1.74
CA ILE A 187 11.42 -15.77 0.88
C ILE A 187 12.56 -14.75 0.92
N SER A 188 12.79 -14.12 -0.21
CA SER A 188 13.77 -13.04 -0.35
C SER A 188 13.45 -11.87 0.59
N GLY A 189 14.49 -11.23 1.12
CA GLY A 189 14.37 -10.11 2.06
C GLY A 189 14.25 -10.48 3.53
N CYS A 190 14.07 -11.76 3.89
CA CYS A 190 14.22 -12.22 5.27
C CYS A 190 15.69 -12.14 5.70
N ILE A 191 15.93 -11.82 6.97
CA ILE A 191 17.28 -11.79 7.53
C ILE A 191 17.53 -13.13 8.24
N ASN A 192 18.61 -13.80 7.84
CA ASN A 192 19.11 -14.99 8.52
C ASN A 192 19.70 -14.61 9.87
N MET A 193 19.23 -15.23 10.98
CA MET A 193 19.61 -14.80 12.34
C MET A 193 20.67 -15.65 13.01
N SER A 194 20.70 -16.97 12.77
CA SER A 194 21.47 -17.88 13.65
C SER A 194 22.44 -18.80 12.92
N GLY A 195 21.99 -19.63 12.00
CA GLY A 195 22.81 -20.65 11.34
C GLY A 195 23.06 -20.32 9.86
N ARG A 196 24.19 -20.78 9.30
CA ARG A 196 24.40 -20.77 7.84
C ARG A 196 23.39 -21.71 7.20
N ILE A 197 22.75 -21.25 6.14
CA ILE A 197 21.83 -22.06 5.33
C ILE A 197 22.24 -22.06 3.86
N THR A 198 22.01 -23.17 3.19
CA THR A 198 22.07 -23.27 1.72
C THR A 198 20.65 -23.31 1.18
N VAL A 199 20.35 -22.42 0.27
CA VAL A 199 19.01 -22.26 -0.32
C VAL A 199 19.11 -22.53 -1.81
N ARG A 200 18.26 -23.44 -2.34
CA ARG A 200 18.11 -23.63 -3.77
C ARG A 200 17.03 -22.69 -4.28
N THR A 201 17.39 -21.82 -5.20
CA THR A 201 16.48 -20.81 -5.77
C THR A 201 15.34 -21.45 -6.53
N THR A 202 14.11 -20.94 -6.34
CA THR A 202 12.90 -21.40 -7.02
C THR A 202 12.39 -20.41 -8.05
N LYS A 203 12.87 -19.15 -7.99
CA LYS A 203 12.49 -18.07 -8.89
C LYS A 203 13.71 -17.30 -9.35
N ALA A 204 13.59 -16.57 -10.46
CA ALA A 204 14.58 -15.54 -10.83
C ALA A 204 14.45 -14.33 -9.88
N PHE A 205 15.51 -13.52 -9.73
CA PHE A 205 15.50 -12.37 -8.82
C PHE A 205 14.37 -11.38 -9.16
N GLY A 206 14.14 -11.07 -10.45
CA GLY A 206 13.05 -10.19 -10.88
C GLY A 206 11.65 -10.70 -10.53
N GLU A 207 11.48 -12.00 -10.33
CA GLU A 207 10.23 -12.65 -9.91
C GLU A 207 10.17 -12.94 -8.40
N SER A 208 11.22 -12.61 -7.67
CA SER A 208 11.30 -12.81 -6.23
C SER A 208 10.29 -11.95 -5.48
N THR A 209 9.93 -12.38 -4.28
CA THR A 209 8.98 -11.66 -3.41
C THR A 209 9.43 -10.23 -3.16
N VAL A 210 10.71 -10.00 -2.90
CA VAL A 210 11.28 -8.65 -2.72
C VAL A 210 11.12 -7.80 -3.96
N SER A 211 11.48 -8.33 -5.14
CA SER A 211 11.37 -7.57 -6.40
C SER A 211 9.93 -7.18 -6.70
N LYS A 212 8.98 -8.07 -6.49
CA LYS A 212 7.54 -7.78 -6.65
C LYS A 212 7.05 -6.72 -5.68
N ILE A 213 7.45 -6.79 -4.41
CA ILE A 213 7.11 -5.79 -3.40
C ILE A 213 7.66 -4.42 -3.79
N LEU A 214 8.92 -4.35 -4.20
CA LEU A 214 9.56 -3.10 -4.63
C LEU A 214 8.86 -2.51 -5.86
N ASP A 215 8.54 -3.34 -6.85
CA ASP A 215 7.80 -2.95 -8.06
C ASP A 215 6.39 -2.43 -7.72
N LEU A 216 5.66 -3.11 -6.83
CA LEU A 216 4.35 -2.66 -6.36
C LEU A 216 4.42 -1.30 -5.66
N VAL A 217 5.42 -1.07 -4.84
CA VAL A 217 5.61 0.22 -4.15
C VAL A 217 6.04 1.31 -5.12
N GLU A 218 6.91 1.01 -6.06
CA GLU A 218 7.38 1.97 -7.07
C GLU A 218 6.26 2.32 -8.06
N ASN A 219 5.49 1.35 -8.51
CA ASN A 219 4.39 1.51 -9.45
C ASN A 219 3.06 1.95 -8.82
N SER A 220 2.93 1.89 -7.49
CA SER A 220 1.73 2.35 -6.77
C SER A 220 1.41 3.84 -7.02
N ALA A 221 2.41 4.62 -7.45
CA ALA A 221 2.24 6.00 -7.90
C ALA A 221 1.45 6.16 -9.20
N MET A 222 1.24 5.11 -9.99
CA MET A 222 0.58 5.23 -11.31
C MET A 222 -0.94 5.32 -11.22
N LYS A 223 -1.57 4.71 -10.21
CA LYS A 223 -3.04 4.76 -10.02
C LYS A 223 -3.40 5.95 -9.12
N LYS A 224 -3.73 7.08 -9.75
CA LYS A 224 -4.04 8.35 -9.07
C LYS A 224 -5.37 8.31 -8.35
N SER A 225 -5.41 8.86 -7.12
CA SER A 225 -6.61 9.07 -6.32
C SER A 225 -7.60 10.06 -6.98
N LYS A 226 -8.84 10.08 -6.48
CA LYS A 226 -9.83 11.11 -6.87
C LYS A 226 -9.32 12.51 -6.54
N SER A 227 -8.65 12.66 -5.39
CA SER A 227 -8.06 13.92 -4.93
C SER A 227 -6.94 14.40 -5.87
N GLU A 228 -6.06 13.51 -6.35
CA GLU A 228 -5.03 13.86 -7.33
C GLU A 228 -5.63 14.20 -8.70
N ASN A 229 -6.65 13.47 -9.13
CA ASN A 229 -7.38 13.75 -10.36
C ASN A 229 -8.15 15.08 -10.27
N PHE A 230 -8.70 15.41 -9.09
CA PHE A 230 -9.33 16.71 -8.84
C PHE A 230 -8.33 17.84 -9.05
N ILE A 231 -7.12 17.75 -8.48
CA ILE A 231 -6.08 18.77 -8.66
C ILE A 231 -5.72 18.95 -10.13
N THR A 232 -5.57 17.85 -10.87
CA THR A 232 -5.25 17.92 -12.32
C THR A 232 -6.37 18.60 -13.10
N LYS A 233 -7.64 18.29 -12.78
CA LYS A 233 -8.80 18.96 -13.39
C LYS A 233 -8.91 20.42 -12.94
N PHE A 234 -8.73 20.68 -11.65
CA PHE A 234 -8.75 22.04 -11.09
C PHE A 234 -7.74 22.93 -11.78
N ALA A 235 -6.47 22.50 -11.90
CA ALA A 235 -5.43 23.27 -12.55
C ALA A 235 -5.78 23.63 -14.01
N ARG A 236 -6.42 22.72 -14.74
CA ARG A 236 -6.84 22.92 -16.13
C ARG A 236 -7.84 24.08 -16.30
N TYR A 237 -8.74 24.30 -15.33
CA TYR A 237 -9.72 25.38 -15.38
C TYR A 237 -9.25 26.63 -14.64
N TYR A 238 -8.57 26.42 -13.51
CA TYR A 238 -8.10 27.48 -12.65
C TYR A 238 -7.08 28.39 -13.35
N THR A 239 -6.07 27.82 -14.02
CA THR A 239 -4.99 28.60 -14.62
C THR A 239 -5.48 29.54 -15.73
N PRO A 240 -6.31 29.09 -16.71
CA PRO A 240 -6.91 30.01 -17.67
C PRO A 240 -7.78 31.09 -17.01
N ALA A 241 -8.61 30.73 -16.00
CA ALA A 241 -9.45 31.69 -15.31
C ALA A 241 -8.64 32.80 -14.65
N VAL A 242 -7.53 32.44 -14.01
CA VAL A 242 -6.58 33.37 -13.40
C VAL A 242 -5.92 34.27 -14.46
N CYS A 243 -5.47 33.71 -15.59
CA CYS A 243 -4.88 34.52 -16.66
C CYS A 243 -5.86 35.56 -17.21
N TYR A 244 -7.12 35.16 -17.46
CA TYR A 244 -8.15 36.11 -17.90
C TYR A 244 -8.47 37.13 -16.83
N SER A 245 -8.55 36.76 -15.55
CA SER A 245 -8.76 37.70 -14.45
C SER A 245 -7.64 38.70 -14.32
N ALA A 246 -6.38 38.26 -14.48
CA ALA A 246 -5.22 39.13 -14.49
C ALA A 246 -5.26 40.11 -15.68
N LEU A 247 -5.65 39.64 -16.87
CA LEU A 247 -5.81 40.51 -18.06
C LEU A 247 -6.90 41.57 -17.82
N VAL A 248 -8.04 41.15 -17.23
CA VAL A 248 -9.12 42.08 -16.86
C VAL A 248 -8.62 43.10 -15.84
N LEU A 249 -7.85 42.67 -14.84
CA LEU A 249 -7.27 43.55 -13.82
C LEU A 249 -6.25 44.52 -14.41
N ALA A 250 -5.49 44.12 -15.44
CA ALA A 250 -4.52 44.99 -16.12
C ALA A 250 -5.18 46.05 -16.98
N VAL A 251 -6.33 45.76 -17.63
CA VAL A 251 -6.92 46.58 -18.67
C VAL A 251 -8.15 47.35 -18.21
N LEU A 252 -9.08 46.70 -17.51
CA LEU A 252 -10.41 47.31 -17.21
C LEU A 252 -10.33 48.51 -16.25
N PRO A 253 -9.59 48.45 -15.12
CA PRO A 253 -9.53 49.62 -14.22
C PRO A 253 -8.85 50.83 -14.84
N PRO A 254 -7.71 50.72 -15.57
CA PRO A 254 -7.16 51.87 -16.31
C PRO A 254 -8.13 52.51 -17.30
N LEU A 255 -8.90 51.69 -18.03
CA LEU A 255 -9.91 52.20 -18.96
C LEU A 255 -11.05 52.89 -18.25
N ILE A 256 -11.57 52.36 -17.17
CA ILE A 256 -12.61 52.99 -16.36
C ILE A 256 -12.12 54.33 -15.80
N ARG A 257 -10.89 54.39 -15.30
CA ARG A 257 -10.27 55.64 -14.83
C ARG A 257 -10.17 56.69 -15.92
N LEU A 258 -9.73 56.26 -17.12
CA LEU A 258 -9.63 57.16 -18.27
C LEU A 258 -10.99 57.72 -18.69
N LEU A 259 -12.02 56.86 -18.73
CA LEU A 259 -13.39 57.27 -19.02
C LEU A 259 -13.97 58.21 -17.95
N ALA A 260 -13.53 58.06 -16.71
CA ALA A 260 -13.91 58.94 -15.58
C ALA A 260 -13.07 60.24 -15.51
N GLY A 261 -12.19 60.51 -16.46
CA GLY A 261 -11.35 61.72 -16.50
C GLY A 261 -10.15 61.70 -15.55
N HIS A 262 -9.78 60.50 -15.01
CA HIS A 262 -8.64 60.35 -14.13
C HIS A 262 -7.43 59.74 -14.87
N PRO A 263 -6.19 59.94 -14.39
CA PRO A 263 -5.01 59.28 -14.94
C PRO A 263 -5.17 57.74 -14.98
N ALA A 264 -4.83 57.10 -16.08
CA ALA A 264 -5.05 55.64 -16.28
C ALA A 264 -4.21 54.75 -15.36
N MET A 265 -3.01 55.18 -14.96
CA MET A 265 -2.07 54.47 -14.07
C MET A 265 -1.76 53.04 -14.55
N TRP A 266 -1.49 52.88 -15.86
CA TRP A 266 -1.24 51.58 -16.49
C TRP A 266 -0.18 50.76 -15.78
N ALA A 267 0.96 51.34 -15.45
CA ALA A 267 2.07 50.67 -14.80
C ALA A 267 1.65 50.01 -13.50
N GLU A 268 0.88 50.73 -12.65
CA GLU A 268 0.41 50.22 -11.37
C GLU A 268 -0.54 49.05 -11.54
N TRP A 269 -1.53 49.16 -12.43
CA TRP A 269 -2.50 48.08 -12.65
C TRP A 269 -1.88 46.85 -13.33
N ILE A 270 -0.88 47.03 -14.22
CA ILE A 270 -0.12 45.91 -14.77
C ILE A 270 0.73 45.25 -13.68
N THR A 271 1.40 46.00 -12.78
CA THR A 271 2.13 45.46 -11.64
C THR A 271 1.20 44.62 -10.72
N ARG A 272 -0.01 45.13 -10.41
CA ARG A 272 -1.02 44.39 -9.65
C ARG A 272 -1.41 43.09 -10.36
N ALA A 273 -1.64 43.11 -11.66
CA ALA A 273 -1.98 41.94 -12.45
C ALA A 273 -0.85 40.91 -12.48
N LEU A 274 0.41 41.37 -12.61
CA LEU A 274 1.58 40.46 -12.54
C LEU A 274 1.74 39.85 -11.15
N THR A 275 1.56 40.63 -10.09
CA THR A 275 1.56 40.14 -8.71
C THR A 275 0.45 39.10 -8.50
N PHE A 276 -0.76 39.38 -9.04
CA PHE A 276 -1.89 38.43 -9.01
C PHE A 276 -1.54 37.11 -9.73
N LEU A 277 -0.85 37.13 -10.86
CA LEU A 277 -0.38 35.93 -11.57
C LEU A 277 0.60 35.12 -10.72
N VAL A 278 1.56 35.78 -10.06
CA VAL A 278 2.55 35.08 -9.19
C VAL A 278 1.87 34.40 -8.02
N ILE A 279 0.94 35.08 -7.32
CA ILE A 279 0.18 34.51 -6.18
C ILE A 279 -0.63 33.28 -6.62
N SER A 280 -1.08 33.24 -7.85
CA SER A 280 -2.03 32.25 -8.34
C SER A 280 -1.44 30.85 -8.59
N CYS A 281 -0.11 30.65 -8.56
CA CYS A 281 0.48 29.34 -8.79
C CYS A 281 -0.05 28.29 -7.78
N PRO A 282 -0.68 27.18 -8.18
CA PRO A 282 -1.17 26.17 -7.24
C PRO A 282 -0.06 25.22 -6.73
N CYS A 283 1.21 25.69 -6.68
CA CYS A 283 2.40 24.89 -6.43
C CYS A 283 2.30 24.04 -5.14
N ALA A 284 1.79 24.63 -4.06
CA ALA A 284 1.61 23.94 -2.78
C ALA A 284 0.69 22.71 -2.87
N LEU A 285 -0.39 22.79 -3.66
CA LEU A 285 -1.35 21.69 -3.84
C LEU A 285 -0.78 20.56 -4.71
N VAL A 286 -0.18 20.94 -5.84
CA VAL A 286 0.39 19.99 -6.81
C VAL A 286 1.46 19.11 -6.19
N ILE A 287 2.16 19.61 -5.17
CA ILE A 287 3.27 18.91 -4.51
C ILE A 287 2.81 18.17 -3.26
N SER A 288 2.08 18.85 -2.36
CA SER A 288 1.81 18.29 -1.03
C SER A 288 0.84 17.11 -1.06
N ILE A 289 -0.06 17.06 -2.05
CA ILE A 289 -1.07 16.00 -2.11
C ILE A 289 -0.45 14.66 -2.52
N PRO A 290 0.27 14.53 -3.66
CA PRO A 290 0.97 13.29 -3.96
C PRO A 290 1.96 12.89 -2.85
N LEU A 291 2.65 13.87 -2.26
CA LEU A 291 3.60 13.61 -1.18
C LEU A 291 2.91 13.02 0.07
N SER A 292 1.70 13.48 0.40
CA SER A 292 0.91 12.93 1.50
C SER A 292 0.50 11.48 1.22
N PHE A 293 0.05 11.17 0.00
CA PHE A 293 -0.29 9.80 -0.40
C PHE A 293 0.95 8.89 -0.40
N PHE A 294 2.08 9.35 -0.91
CA PHE A 294 3.34 8.60 -0.82
C PHE A 294 3.73 8.34 0.64
N GLY A 295 3.55 9.33 1.52
CA GLY A 295 3.77 9.15 2.95
C GLY A 295 2.87 8.09 3.56
N GLY A 296 1.58 8.09 3.20
CA GLY A 296 0.60 7.08 3.64
C GLY A 296 0.90 5.67 3.14
N ILE A 297 1.24 5.52 1.86
CA ILE A 297 1.66 4.23 1.27
C ILE A 297 2.92 3.73 1.98
N GLY A 298 3.92 4.59 2.19
CA GLY A 298 5.14 4.22 2.91
C GLY A 298 4.88 3.84 4.38
N CYS A 299 3.94 4.52 5.05
CA CYS A 299 3.51 4.14 6.40
C CYS A 299 2.81 2.77 6.42
N ALA A 300 1.92 2.51 5.47
CA ALA A 300 1.25 1.22 5.31
C ALA A 300 2.26 0.09 5.06
N SER A 301 3.16 0.29 4.12
CA SER A 301 4.20 -0.69 3.76
C SER A 301 5.11 -1.04 4.94
N LYS A 302 5.51 -0.05 5.75
CA LYS A 302 6.29 -0.29 6.98
C LYS A 302 5.57 -1.18 8.00
N ASN A 303 4.25 -1.21 7.95
CA ASN A 303 3.43 -2.05 8.81
C ASN A 303 3.00 -3.38 8.13
N GLY A 304 3.68 -3.78 7.05
CA GLY A 304 3.37 -5.01 6.31
C GLY A 304 2.08 -4.94 5.50
N ILE A 305 1.64 -3.73 5.12
CA ILE A 305 0.43 -3.49 4.32
C ILE A 305 0.84 -2.85 2.99
N LEU A 306 0.77 -3.60 1.90
CA LEU A 306 1.06 -3.10 0.56
C LEU A 306 -0.20 -2.53 -0.07
N VAL A 307 -0.15 -1.28 -0.52
CA VAL A 307 -1.27 -0.60 -1.19
C VAL A 307 -0.85 -0.26 -2.61
N LYS A 308 -1.55 -0.78 -3.62
CA LYS A 308 -1.19 -0.66 -5.03
C LYS A 308 -1.51 0.69 -5.68
N GLY A 309 -1.96 1.67 -4.91
CA GLY A 309 -2.23 3.01 -5.45
C GLY A 309 -2.87 3.97 -4.46
N SER A 310 -2.70 5.26 -4.70
CA SER A 310 -3.30 6.31 -3.87
C SER A 310 -4.84 6.28 -3.90
N ASN A 311 -5.44 5.82 -5.02
CA ASN A 311 -6.88 5.63 -5.14
C ASN A 311 -7.42 4.57 -4.16
N TYR A 312 -6.64 3.54 -3.85
CA TYR A 312 -7.04 2.49 -2.90
C TYR A 312 -6.90 2.95 -1.45
N LEU A 313 -5.91 3.81 -1.13
CA LEU A 313 -5.88 4.50 0.16
C LEU A 313 -7.13 5.37 0.36
N GLU A 314 -7.54 6.12 -0.67
CA GLU A 314 -8.75 6.92 -0.62
C GLU A 314 -10.00 6.05 -0.47
N ALA A 315 -10.10 4.94 -1.21
CA ALA A 315 -11.20 4.01 -1.13
C ALA A 315 -11.31 3.33 0.25
N LEU A 316 -10.18 2.90 0.85
CA LEU A 316 -10.14 2.32 2.19
C LEU A 316 -10.64 3.28 3.28
N ALA A 317 -10.34 4.59 3.16
CA ALA A 317 -10.81 5.57 4.13
C ALA A 317 -12.34 5.68 4.16
N ASP A 318 -12.98 5.53 2.99
CA ASP A 318 -14.44 5.61 2.81
C ASP A 318 -15.12 4.23 2.90
N THR A 319 -14.37 3.17 3.21
CA THR A 319 -14.91 1.82 3.35
C THR A 319 -15.84 1.72 4.56
N LYS A 320 -17.06 1.21 4.31
CA LYS A 320 -18.13 1.01 5.29
C LYS A 320 -18.62 -0.42 5.37
N TYR A 321 -18.36 -1.22 4.34
CA TYR A 321 -18.71 -2.63 4.26
C TYR A 321 -17.44 -3.45 4.15
N ILE A 322 -17.28 -4.41 5.06
CA ILE A 322 -16.17 -5.37 5.03
C ILE A 322 -16.77 -6.75 4.83
N VAL A 323 -16.43 -7.38 3.74
CA VAL A 323 -16.86 -8.73 3.38
C VAL A 323 -15.63 -9.63 3.44
N CYS A 324 -15.67 -10.66 4.27
CA CYS A 324 -14.54 -11.57 4.46
C CYS A 324 -14.90 -12.98 3.99
N ASP A 325 -13.98 -13.63 3.30
CA ASP A 325 -14.01 -15.09 3.23
C ASP A 325 -13.74 -15.69 4.62
N LYS A 326 -14.22 -16.89 4.87
CA LYS A 326 -13.98 -17.59 6.14
C LYS A 326 -12.58 -18.22 6.16
N THR A 327 -12.37 -19.16 5.22
CA THR A 327 -11.22 -20.08 5.25
C THR A 327 -9.92 -19.37 4.82
N GLY A 328 -8.85 -19.53 5.62
CA GLY A 328 -7.57 -18.83 5.33
C GLY A 328 -7.59 -17.33 5.65
N THR A 329 -8.75 -16.70 5.82
CA THR A 329 -8.92 -15.26 6.08
C THR A 329 -9.22 -15.00 7.55
N LEU A 330 -10.36 -15.45 8.04
CA LEU A 330 -10.76 -15.33 9.45
C LEU A 330 -10.32 -16.54 10.29
N THR A 331 -10.06 -17.65 9.62
CA THR A 331 -9.54 -18.89 10.18
C THR A 331 -8.15 -19.18 9.63
N LYS A 332 -7.46 -20.13 10.27
CA LYS A 332 -6.08 -20.49 9.88
C LYS A 332 -5.98 -21.31 8.60
N GLY A 333 -7.12 -21.78 8.04
CA GLY A 333 -7.12 -22.74 6.93
C GLY A 333 -6.57 -24.11 7.30
N VAL A 334 -6.40 -24.39 8.59
CA VAL A 334 -5.84 -25.63 9.11
C VAL A 334 -6.93 -26.36 9.89
N PHE A 335 -7.22 -27.57 9.46
CA PHE A 335 -8.15 -28.44 10.18
C PHE A 335 -7.52 -28.92 11.48
N GLN A 336 -8.25 -28.77 12.60
CA GLN A 336 -7.85 -29.28 13.91
C GLN A 336 -9.00 -30.02 14.58
N VAL A 337 -8.65 -31.03 15.39
CA VAL A 337 -9.62 -31.72 16.24
C VAL A 337 -10.11 -30.77 17.31
N THR A 338 -11.36 -30.36 17.22
CA THR A 338 -12.01 -29.45 18.18
C THR A 338 -12.88 -30.16 19.20
N GLY A 339 -13.22 -31.43 18.98
CA GLY A 339 -13.99 -32.23 19.89
C GLY A 339 -13.79 -33.71 19.70
N VAL A 340 -13.67 -34.47 20.83
CA VAL A 340 -13.60 -35.93 20.84
C VAL A 340 -14.73 -36.46 21.71
N TYR A 341 -15.65 -37.20 21.11
CA TYR A 341 -16.89 -37.66 21.72
C TYR A 341 -16.97 -39.18 21.64
N PRO A 342 -16.42 -39.91 22.66
CA PRO A 342 -16.47 -41.35 22.68
C PRO A 342 -17.88 -41.87 23.04
N ALA A 343 -18.22 -43.05 22.54
CA ALA A 343 -19.40 -43.78 22.98
C ALA A 343 -19.26 -44.22 24.47
N PRO A 344 -20.37 -44.51 25.16
CA PRO A 344 -20.32 -44.94 26.55
C PRO A 344 -19.38 -46.13 26.73
N GLY A 345 -18.42 -45.99 27.67
CA GLY A 345 -17.44 -47.05 27.97
C GLY A 345 -16.15 -47.01 27.12
N VAL A 346 -16.00 -46.07 26.20
CA VAL A 346 -14.79 -45.89 25.39
C VAL A 346 -13.97 -44.70 25.92
N ASP A 347 -12.66 -44.87 26.05
CA ASP A 347 -11.75 -43.79 26.46
C ASP A 347 -11.45 -42.88 25.25
N LYS A 348 -11.32 -41.55 25.53
CA LYS A 348 -11.00 -40.54 24.48
C LYS A 348 -9.68 -40.82 23.77
N LYS A 349 -8.66 -41.29 24.51
CA LYS A 349 -7.34 -41.58 23.91
C LYS A 349 -7.40 -42.81 23.01
N VAL A 350 -8.21 -43.80 23.38
CA VAL A 350 -8.42 -45.00 22.56
C VAL A 350 -9.14 -44.63 21.27
N LEU A 351 -10.22 -43.82 21.33
CA LEU A 351 -10.95 -43.37 20.16
C LEU A 351 -10.03 -42.61 19.19
N LEU A 352 -9.28 -41.62 19.71
CA LEU A 352 -8.37 -40.82 18.93
C LEU A 352 -7.20 -41.62 18.34
N GLY A 353 -6.65 -42.55 19.14
CA GLY A 353 -5.59 -43.45 18.70
C GLY A 353 -6.03 -44.34 17.55
N LEU A 354 -7.18 -45.02 17.67
CA LEU A 354 -7.71 -45.87 16.60
C LEU A 354 -7.95 -45.08 15.29
N ALA A 355 -8.48 -43.86 15.43
CA ALA A 355 -8.67 -42.97 14.28
C ALA A 355 -7.32 -42.58 13.63
N ALA A 356 -6.32 -42.17 14.42
CA ALA A 356 -4.99 -41.77 13.92
C ALA A 356 -4.24 -42.93 13.26
N TYR A 357 -4.34 -44.15 13.87
CA TYR A 357 -3.75 -45.36 13.29
C TYR A 357 -4.41 -45.74 11.96
N ALA A 358 -5.75 -45.76 11.88
CA ALA A 358 -6.46 -46.09 10.65
C ALA A 358 -6.13 -45.11 9.50
N GLU A 359 -5.97 -43.84 9.83
CA GLU A 359 -5.64 -42.76 8.88
C GLU A 359 -4.13 -42.58 8.65
N SER A 360 -3.28 -43.49 9.17
CA SER A 360 -1.81 -43.34 9.10
C SER A 360 -1.26 -43.28 7.67
N GLY A 361 -1.90 -43.97 6.74
CA GLY A 361 -1.49 -44.03 5.32
C GLY A 361 -2.11 -42.93 4.44
N SER A 362 -3.05 -42.12 4.96
CA SER A 362 -3.67 -41.04 4.18
C SER A 362 -2.94 -39.71 4.35
N HIS A 363 -2.84 -38.95 3.27
CA HIS A 363 -2.31 -37.58 3.24
C HIS A 363 -3.41 -36.50 3.28
N HIS A 364 -4.64 -36.91 3.48
CA HIS A 364 -5.76 -35.96 3.57
C HIS A 364 -5.59 -35.01 4.76
N PRO A 365 -5.93 -33.70 4.67
CA PRO A 365 -5.82 -32.74 5.80
C PRO A 365 -6.54 -33.19 7.08
N ILE A 366 -7.67 -33.87 6.95
CA ILE A 366 -8.40 -34.48 8.08
C ILE A 366 -7.56 -35.56 8.75
N SER A 367 -6.91 -36.41 7.98
CA SER A 367 -6.04 -37.47 8.48
C SER A 367 -4.84 -36.91 9.25
N GLN A 368 -4.25 -35.82 8.70
CA GLN A 368 -3.15 -35.13 9.37
C GLN A 368 -3.61 -34.54 10.72
N SER A 369 -4.79 -33.91 10.77
CA SER A 369 -5.31 -33.33 12.02
C SER A 369 -5.57 -34.40 13.11
N LEU A 370 -5.98 -35.60 12.72
CA LEU A 370 -6.15 -36.72 13.64
C LEU A 370 -4.81 -37.22 14.21
N LYS A 371 -3.78 -37.33 13.32
CA LYS A 371 -2.42 -37.71 13.72
C LYS A 371 -1.80 -36.68 14.66
N ASP A 372 -1.93 -35.39 14.35
CA ASP A 372 -1.41 -34.29 15.16
C ASP A 372 -2.08 -34.23 16.53
N ALA A 373 -3.40 -34.43 16.58
CA ALA A 373 -4.15 -34.46 17.86
C ALA A 373 -3.80 -35.65 18.71
N TYR A 374 -3.46 -36.82 18.11
CA TYR A 374 -2.99 -37.97 18.84
C TYR A 374 -1.61 -37.71 19.49
N GLY A 375 -0.73 -36.98 18.85
CA GLY A 375 0.52 -36.45 19.41
C GLY A 375 1.57 -37.50 19.80
N GLN A 376 1.41 -38.76 19.37
CA GLN A 376 2.37 -39.82 19.61
C GLN A 376 2.84 -40.44 18.30
N PRO A 377 4.10 -40.93 18.21
CA PRO A 377 4.58 -41.59 17.03
C PRO A 377 3.77 -42.85 16.72
N LEU A 378 3.30 -42.96 15.49
CA LEU A 378 2.51 -44.10 15.04
C LEU A 378 3.44 -45.27 14.72
N GLN A 379 3.18 -46.42 15.33
CA GLN A 379 3.91 -47.66 15.08
C GLN A 379 3.29 -48.35 13.85
N GLY A 380 3.97 -48.37 12.72
CA GLY A 380 3.44 -48.91 11.47
C GLY A 380 3.08 -50.39 11.52
N GLU A 381 3.70 -51.16 12.43
CA GLU A 381 3.44 -52.60 12.62
C GLU A 381 2.03 -52.89 13.17
N ARG A 382 1.38 -51.91 13.81
CA ARG A 382 0.04 -52.06 14.37
C ARG A 382 -1.08 -51.89 13.34
N VAL A 383 -0.76 -51.47 12.12
CA VAL A 383 -1.74 -51.19 11.06
C VAL A 383 -1.49 -52.02 9.84
N SER A 384 -2.53 -52.61 9.31
CA SER A 384 -2.49 -53.37 8.06
C SER A 384 -3.78 -53.20 7.26
N ALA A 385 -3.77 -53.63 6.00
CA ALA A 385 -4.93 -53.59 5.11
C ALA A 385 -5.64 -52.22 5.02
N ILE A 386 -4.87 -51.13 4.94
CA ILE A 386 -5.44 -49.78 4.79
C ILE A 386 -6.10 -49.68 3.40
N GLN A 387 -7.39 -49.34 3.42
CA GLN A 387 -8.19 -49.11 2.21
C GLN A 387 -8.88 -47.77 2.29
N GLU A 388 -8.49 -46.84 1.44
CA GLU A 388 -9.17 -45.55 1.30
C GLU A 388 -10.38 -45.71 0.38
N ILE A 389 -11.56 -45.26 0.81
CA ILE A 389 -12.80 -45.31 0.07
C ILE A 389 -13.18 -43.86 -0.30
N ALA A 390 -12.98 -43.51 -1.57
CA ALA A 390 -13.17 -42.16 -2.06
C ALA A 390 -14.55 -41.58 -1.65
N GLY A 391 -14.54 -40.39 -1.05
CA GLY A 391 -15.74 -39.70 -0.60
C GLY A 391 -16.43 -40.30 0.64
N HIS A 392 -15.85 -41.32 1.29
CA HIS A 392 -16.42 -41.99 2.46
C HIS A 392 -15.50 -41.97 3.67
N GLY A 393 -14.21 -42.30 3.51
CA GLY A 393 -13.21 -42.39 4.56
C GLY A 393 -12.27 -43.56 4.37
N VAL A 394 -11.69 -44.06 5.46
CA VAL A 394 -10.67 -45.13 5.48
C VAL A 394 -11.13 -46.32 6.29
N GLN A 395 -10.80 -47.51 5.84
CA GLN A 395 -10.89 -48.77 6.59
C GLN A 395 -9.49 -49.37 6.75
N ALA A 396 -9.17 -49.87 7.93
CA ALA A 396 -7.88 -50.49 8.20
C ALA A 396 -8.03 -51.57 9.30
N LEU A 397 -7.04 -52.47 9.38
CA LEU A 397 -6.91 -53.36 10.55
C LEU A 397 -5.91 -52.70 11.51
N VAL A 398 -6.36 -52.39 12.70
CA VAL A 398 -5.52 -51.83 13.79
C VAL A 398 -5.44 -52.89 14.90
N ASP A 399 -4.26 -53.35 15.21
CA ASP A 399 -4.02 -54.49 16.15
C ASP A 399 -4.86 -55.72 15.82
N GLY A 400 -5.13 -55.95 14.52
CA GLY A 400 -5.94 -57.08 14.03
C GLY A 400 -7.47 -56.86 14.08
N HIS A 401 -7.94 -55.71 14.61
CA HIS A 401 -9.36 -55.32 14.66
C HIS A 401 -9.71 -54.43 13.45
N PRO A 402 -10.85 -54.69 12.76
CA PRO A 402 -11.30 -53.83 11.67
C PRO A 402 -11.80 -52.47 12.23
N VAL A 403 -11.14 -51.40 11.83
CA VAL A 403 -11.47 -50.02 12.19
C VAL A 403 -11.88 -49.28 10.94
N ALA A 404 -13.01 -48.55 11.00
CA ALA A 404 -13.48 -47.66 9.96
C ALA A 404 -13.57 -46.24 10.47
N VAL A 405 -12.98 -45.30 9.72
CA VAL A 405 -12.95 -43.86 10.05
C VAL A 405 -13.48 -43.10 8.85
N GLY A 406 -14.54 -42.30 9.01
CA GLY A 406 -15.10 -41.57 7.88
C GLY A 406 -16.45 -40.91 8.18
N ASN A 407 -17.17 -40.59 7.13
CA ASN A 407 -18.47 -39.91 7.21
C ASN A 407 -19.63 -40.89 7.50
N ALA A 408 -20.85 -40.34 7.64
CA ALA A 408 -22.03 -41.15 7.93
C ALA A 408 -22.32 -42.21 6.84
N LYS A 409 -21.99 -41.94 5.59
CA LYS A 409 -22.17 -42.91 4.48
C LYS A 409 -21.26 -44.13 4.62
N LEU A 410 -20.05 -43.96 5.16
CA LEU A 410 -19.18 -45.10 5.49
C LEU A 410 -19.77 -45.94 6.59
N MET A 411 -20.30 -45.31 7.62
CA MET A 411 -20.92 -46.02 8.77
C MET A 411 -22.14 -46.83 8.34
N GLU A 412 -22.99 -46.24 7.48
CA GLU A 412 -24.14 -46.93 6.87
C GLU A 412 -23.68 -48.17 6.05
N LYS A 413 -22.63 -47.99 5.23
CA LYS A 413 -22.07 -49.08 4.40
C LYS A 413 -21.57 -50.25 5.20
N ILE A 414 -21.00 -50.02 6.39
CA ILE A 414 -20.53 -51.09 7.30
C ILE A 414 -21.58 -51.55 8.29
N GLY A 415 -22.81 -51.00 8.27
CA GLY A 415 -23.90 -51.35 9.16
C GLY A 415 -23.76 -50.85 10.60
N ALA A 416 -22.90 -49.86 10.85
CA ALA A 416 -22.73 -49.27 12.18
C ALA A 416 -23.84 -48.24 12.45
N ALA A 417 -24.66 -48.47 13.48
CA ALA A 417 -25.75 -47.58 13.88
C ALA A 417 -25.20 -46.27 14.48
N LEU A 418 -25.57 -45.13 13.90
CA LEU A 418 -25.18 -43.81 14.42
C LEU A 418 -26.20 -43.24 15.39
N PRO A 419 -25.78 -42.61 16.51
CA PRO A 419 -26.68 -42.01 17.50
C PRO A 419 -27.32 -40.68 17.09
N GLY A 420 -27.12 -40.24 15.84
CA GLY A 420 -27.59 -38.97 15.26
C GLY A 420 -26.46 -38.14 14.66
N ALA A 421 -26.79 -37.25 13.71
CA ALA A 421 -25.83 -36.35 13.08
C ALA A 421 -25.51 -35.19 14.02
N ARG A 422 -24.21 -34.87 14.17
CA ARG A 422 -23.75 -33.62 14.79
C ARG A 422 -23.52 -32.56 13.71
N THR A 423 -23.76 -31.32 14.08
CA THR A 423 -23.67 -30.18 13.17
C THR A 423 -22.53 -29.21 13.50
N ASP A 424 -21.66 -29.60 14.47
CA ASP A 424 -20.67 -28.67 15.06
C ASP A 424 -19.39 -28.51 14.23
N GLY A 425 -19.29 -29.17 13.07
CA GLY A 425 -18.12 -29.18 12.18
C GLY A 425 -18.10 -30.43 11.31
N THR A 426 -16.98 -30.68 10.61
CA THR A 426 -16.79 -31.95 9.89
C THR A 426 -16.68 -33.06 10.90
N THR A 427 -17.74 -33.88 10.97
CA THR A 427 -17.79 -35.00 11.92
C THR A 427 -17.22 -36.25 11.26
N VAL A 428 -16.16 -36.78 11.87
CA VAL A 428 -15.55 -38.05 11.53
C VAL A 428 -16.02 -39.11 12.52
N TYR A 429 -16.77 -40.06 12.02
CA TYR A 429 -17.26 -41.18 12.81
C TYR A 429 -16.23 -42.31 12.83
N VAL A 430 -16.11 -42.97 13.95
CA VAL A 430 -15.19 -44.09 14.13
C VAL A 430 -15.98 -45.34 14.56
N ALA A 431 -15.75 -46.44 13.90
CA ALA A 431 -16.30 -47.74 14.26
C ALA A 431 -15.17 -48.76 14.38
N ALA A 432 -15.26 -49.67 15.35
CA ALA A 432 -14.38 -50.81 15.54
C ALA A 432 -15.21 -52.07 15.63
N ASP A 433 -14.78 -53.16 15.00
CA ASP A 433 -15.49 -54.44 14.91
C ASP A 433 -16.97 -54.26 14.50
N GLY A 434 -17.22 -53.36 13.54
CA GLY A 434 -18.57 -53.05 13.04
C GLY A 434 -19.48 -52.26 13.97
N LYS A 435 -18.97 -51.82 15.14
CA LYS A 435 -19.74 -51.03 16.12
C LYS A 435 -19.25 -49.60 16.19
N TYR A 436 -20.18 -48.64 16.23
CA TYR A 436 -19.85 -47.25 16.51
C TYR A 436 -19.20 -47.09 17.89
N ILE A 437 -18.01 -46.51 17.95
CA ILE A 437 -17.24 -46.28 19.17
C ILE A 437 -17.07 -44.79 19.51
N GLY A 438 -17.47 -43.88 18.62
CA GLY A 438 -17.43 -42.44 18.87
C GLY A 438 -17.29 -41.63 17.62
N CYS A 439 -17.29 -40.31 17.80
CA CYS A 439 -17.01 -39.38 16.70
C CYS A 439 -16.01 -38.29 17.13
N ILE A 440 -15.30 -37.78 16.16
CA ILE A 440 -14.32 -36.73 16.32
C ILE A 440 -14.78 -35.56 15.45
N VAL A 441 -14.86 -34.38 16.02
CA VAL A 441 -15.22 -33.16 15.30
C VAL A 441 -13.96 -32.40 14.92
N ILE A 442 -13.85 -32.12 13.64
CA ILE A 442 -12.73 -31.39 13.05
C ILE A 442 -13.28 -30.08 12.49
N SER A 443 -12.65 -28.99 12.84
CA SER A 443 -13.03 -27.66 12.36
C SER A 443 -11.80 -26.85 12.00
N ASP A 444 -11.98 -25.90 11.14
CA ASP A 444 -10.99 -24.85 10.90
C ASP A 444 -10.98 -23.90 12.11
N VAL A 445 -9.79 -23.50 12.54
CA VAL A 445 -9.58 -22.74 13.78
C VAL A 445 -9.60 -21.25 13.50
N VAL A 446 -10.44 -20.52 14.24
CA VAL A 446 -10.50 -19.06 14.19
C VAL A 446 -9.14 -18.46 14.59
N LYS A 447 -8.67 -17.46 13.84
CA LYS A 447 -7.44 -16.74 14.18
C LYS A 447 -7.62 -15.98 15.50
N PRO A 448 -6.62 -15.98 16.40
CA PRO A 448 -6.72 -15.35 17.71
C PRO A 448 -7.08 -13.85 17.65
N THR A 449 -6.65 -13.18 16.57
CA THR A 449 -6.87 -11.74 16.38
C THR A 449 -8.19 -11.41 15.67
N ALA A 450 -8.92 -12.40 15.11
CA ALA A 450 -10.10 -12.15 14.29
C ALA A 450 -11.21 -11.40 15.05
N LYS A 451 -11.52 -11.80 16.29
CA LYS A 451 -12.53 -11.13 17.13
C LYS A 451 -12.14 -9.67 17.42
N ALA A 452 -10.89 -9.43 17.81
CA ALA A 452 -10.39 -8.09 18.09
C ALA A 452 -10.38 -7.24 16.82
N ALA A 453 -10.05 -7.84 15.65
CA ALA A 453 -10.09 -7.18 14.37
C ALA A 453 -11.50 -6.69 14.01
N MET A 454 -12.54 -7.53 14.18
CA MET A 454 -13.92 -7.14 13.91
C MET A 454 -14.39 -6.02 14.84
N ALA A 455 -14.04 -6.06 16.11
CA ALA A 455 -14.32 -4.97 17.04
C ALA A 455 -13.64 -3.66 16.61
N ALA A 456 -12.36 -3.70 16.28
CA ALA A 456 -11.60 -2.54 15.80
C ALA A 456 -12.15 -1.96 14.49
N LEU A 457 -12.67 -2.79 13.59
CA LEU A 457 -13.33 -2.33 12.36
C LEU A 457 -14.61 -1.54 12.67
N LYS A 458 -15.42 -2.02 13.61
CA LYS A 458 -16.64 -1.32 14.06
C LYS A 458 -16.30 0.02 14.73
N GLU A 459 -15.29 0.05 15.59
CA GLU A 459 -14.77 1.29 16.20
C GLU A 459 -14.27 2.27 15.13
N ASN A 460 -13.67 1.78 14.06
CA ASN A 460 -13.30 2.57 12.89
C ASN A 460 -14.50 2.93 11.99
N GLY A 461 -15.73 2.76 12.43
CA GLY A 461 -16.93 3.19 11.75
C GLY A 461 -17.28 2.38 10.49
N VAL A 462 -16.93 1.11 10.45
CA VAL A 462 -17.51 0.11 9.54
C VAL A 462 -18.95 -0.10 9.95
N LYS A 463 -19.86 -0.07 8.98
CA LYS A 463 -21.32 -0.20 9.21
C LYS A 463 -21.76 -1.65 9.26
N MET A 464 -21.11 -2.50 8.45
CA MET A 464 -21.50 -3.90 8.30
C MET A 464 -20.27 -4.77 8.01
N THR A 465 -20.18 -5.86 8.74
CA THR A 465 -19.22 -6.95 8.51
C THR A 465 -19.98 -8.20 8.06
N VAL A 466 -19.59 -8.79 6.94
CA VAL A 466 -20.25 -9.93 6.30
C VAL A 466 -19.25 -11.06 6.14
N MET A 467 -19.60 -12.28 6.50
CA MET A 467 -18.81 -13.47 6.23
C MET A 467 -19.43 -14.25 5.08
N LEU A 468 -18.64 -14.60 4.06
CA LEU A 468 -19.03 -15.52 2.99
C LEU A 468 -18.30 -16.85 3.17
N THR A 469 -19.02 -17.97 3.02
CA THR A 469 -18.40 -19.30 3.13
C THR A 469 -19.19 -20.37 2.36
N GLY A 470 -18.48 -21.38 1.89
CA GLY A 470 -19.09 -22.62 1.36
C GLY A 470 -19.52 -23.62 2.43
N ASP A 471 -19.23 -23.37 3.71
CA ASP A 471 -19.56 -24.27 4.80
C ASP A 471 -21.06 -24.34 5.06
N ALA A 472 -21.46 -25.41 5.74
CA ALA A 472 -22.83 -25.59 6.24
C ALA A 472 -23.23 -24.47 7.20
N LYS A 473 -24.47 -24.02 7.14
CA LYS A 473 -25.02 -22.88 7.87
C LYS A 473 -24.70 -22.92 9.37
N ALA A 474 -24.90 -24.05 10.05
CA ALA A 474 -24.67 -24.17 11.49
C ALA A 474 -23.18 -23.92 11.90
N ALA A 475 -22.23 -24.36 11.06
CA ALA A 475 -20.79 -24.11 11.30
C ALA A 475 -20.44 -22.65 11.05
N ALA A 476 -21.00 -22.06 10.01
CA ALA A 476 -20.81 -20.65 9.64
C ALA A 476 -21.37 -19.70 10.72
N ASP A 477 -22.60 -19.93 11.17
CA ASP A 477 -23.27 -19.14 12.21
C ASP A 477 -22.49 -19.14 13.54
N ARG A 478 -21.92 -20.29 13.91
CA ARG A 478 -21.09 -20.40 15.13
C ARG A 478 -19.83 -19.55 15.05
N VAL A 479 -19.08 -19.65 13.95
CA VAL A 479 -17.86 -18.87 13.75
C VAL A 479 -18.18 -17.37 13.75
N ALA A 480 -19.25 -16.99 13.06
CA ALA A 480 -19.69 -15.60 12.98
C ALA A 480 -20.08 -15.02 14.36
N ALA A 481 -20.80 -15.80 15.17
CA ALA A 481 -21.15 -15.40 16.53
C ALA A 481 -19.91 -15.27 17.44
N GLU A 482 -18.93 -16.16 17.28
CA GLU A 482 -17.67 -16.13 18.05
C GLU A 482 -16.87 -14.86 17.80
N ILE A 483 -16.74 -14.44 16.52
CA ILE A 483 -15.96 -13.28 16.12
C ILE A 483 -16.76 -11.98 16.07
N GLY A 484 -18.08 -12.04 16.16
CA GLY A 484 -18.97 -10.88 16.21
C GLY A 484 -19.26 -10.26 14.84
N MET A 485 -19.43 -11.09 13.79
CA MET A 485 -19.89 -10.65 12.46
C MET A 485 -21.37 -10.23 12.50
N ASP A 486 -21.74 -9.27 11.62
CA ASP A 486 -23.12 -8.78 11.57
C ASP A 486 -24.02 -9.63 10.66
N ARG A 487 -23.43 -10.24 9.61
CA ARG A 487 -24.15 -11.04 8.63
C ARG A 487 -23.30 -12.21 8.15
N VAL A 488 -23.96 -13.32 7.82
CA VAL A 488 -23.33 -14.54 7.30
C VAL A 488 -24.11 -15.05 6.10
N GLU A 489 -23.40 -15.38 5.04
CA GLU A 489 -23.93 -16.13 3.89
C GLU A 489 -23.12 -17.44 3.78
N SER A 490 -23.82 -18.54 3.91
CA SER A 490 -23.25 -19.90 3.94
C SER A 490 -23.67 -20.71 2.72
N GLU A 491 -23.03 -21.90 2.55
CA GLU A 491 -23.34 -22.87 1.49
C GLU A 491 -23.14 -22.29 0.07
N LEU A 492 -22.23 -21.31 -0.06
CA LEU A 492 -21.98 -20.61 -1.31
C LEU A 492 -21.00 -21.37 -2.20
N LEU A 493 -21.32 -21.47 -3.47
CA LEU A 493 -20.36 -21.82 -4.52
C LEU A 493 -19.50 -20.59 -4.89
N PRO A 494 -18.34 -20.77 -5.54
CA PRO A 494 -17.49 -19.64 -5.92
C PRO A 494 -18.19 -18.54 -6.71
N GLY A 495 -19.10 -18.90 -7.62
CA GLY A 495 -19.90 -17.94 -8.39
C GLY A 495 -20.91 -17.17 -7.53
N ASP A 496 -21.46 -17.81 -6.50
CA ASP A 496 -22.44 -17.20 -5.59
C ASP A 496 -21.81 -16.12 -4.73
N LYS A 497 -20.51 -16.27 -4.35
CA LYS A 497 -19.77 -15.24 -3.62
C LYS A 497 -19.72 -13.92 -4.41
N VAL A 498 -19.47 -13.98 -5.73
CA VAL A 498 -19.47 -12.79 -6.58
C VAL A 498 -20.86 -12.14 -6.61
N ALA A 499 -21.92 -12.93 -6.78
CA ALA A 499 -23.29 -12.43 -6.79
C ALA A 499 -23.68 -11.75 -5.46
N GLN A 500 -23.25 -12.31 -4.31
CA GLN A 500 -23.48 -11.69 -3.00
C GLN A 500 -22.73 -10.35 -2.85
N VAL A 501 -21.49 -10.27 -3.31
CA VAL A 501 -20.74 -9.00 -3.31
C VAL A 501 -21.43 -7.97 -4.22
N GLU A 502 -21.90 -8.34 -5.40
CA GLU A 502 -22.65 -7.44 -6.29
C GLU A 502 -23.94 -6.92 -5.65
N LYS A 503 -24.65 -7.78 -4.92
CA LYS A 503 -25.85 -7.37 -4.16
C LYS A 503 -25.49 -6.34 -3.08
N LEU A 504 -24.43 -6.57 -2.31
CA LEU A 504 -23.96 -5.63 -1.30
C LEU A 504 -23.46 -4.31 -1.90
N LEU A 505 -22.81 -4.37 -3.08
CA LEU A 505 -22.43 -3.18 -3.85
C LEU A 505 -23.65 -2.34 -4.30
N ALA A 506 -24.78 -2.98 -4.56
CA ALA A 506 -26.03 -2.28 -4.88
C ALA A 506 -26.72 -1.70 -3.63
N GLU A 507 -26.56 -2.32 -2.46
CA GLU A 507 -27.12 -1.88 -1.18
C GLU A 507 -26.39 -0.69 -0.56
N LYS A 508 -25.09 -0.49 -0.87
CA LYS A 508 -24.26 0.57 -0.27
C LYS A 508 -24.63 1.98 -0.76
N GLY A 509 -24.38 2.97 0.07
CA GLY A 509 -24.56 4.38 -0.29
C GLY A 509 -23.52 4.87 -1.35
N PRO A 510 -23.84 5.94 -2.09
CA PRO A 510 -23.02 6.40 -3.23
C PRO A 510 -21.61 6.89 -2.85
N LYS A 511 -21.36 7.19 -1.58
CA LYS A 511 -20.04 7.60 -1.03
C LYS A 511 -19.42 6.54 -0.13
N GLU A 512 -19.96 5.34 -0.12
CA GLU A 512 -19.49 4.24 0.71
C GLU A 512 -18.80 3.21 -0.16
N ASN A 513 -17.72 2.65 0.33
CA ASN A 513 -16.99 1.59 -0.35
C ASN A 513 -17.15 0.26 0.37
N LEU A 514 -17.06 -0.81 -0.39
CA LEU A 514 -17.04 -2.18 0.05
C LEU A 514 -15.65 -2.75 -0.18
N ALA A 515 -15.02 -3.28 0.87
CA ALA A 515 -13.81 -4.07 0.74
C ALA A 515 -14.13 -5.56 0.89
N PHE A 516 -13.56 -6.37 0.00
CA PHE A 516 -13.57 -7.83 0.12
C PHE A 516 -12.19 -8.30 0.58
N VAL A 517 -12.19 -9.21 1.56
CA VAL A 517 -10.97 -9.78 2.17
C VAL A 517 -10.97 -11.28 1.93
N GLY A 518 -9.92 -11.80 1.30
CA GLY A 518 -9.79 -13.23 0.97
C GLY A 518 -8.33 -13.67 0.92
N ASP A 519 -8.09 -14.98 0.73
CA ASP A 519 -6.74 -15.55 0.57
C ASP A 519 -6.16 -15.38 -0.84
N GLY A 520 -6.98 -14.98 -1.79
CA GLY A 520 -6.62 -14.60 -3.16
C GLY A 520 -6.52 -15.72 -4.17
N ILE A 521 -6.36 -16.98 -3.78
CA ILE A 521 -6.22 -18.08 -4.75
C ILE A 521 -7.57 -18.43 -5.38
N ASN A 522 -8.58 -18.63 -4.54
CA ASN A 522 -9.93 -18.99 -4.98
C ASN A 522 -10.85 -17.78 -5.18
N ASP A 523 -10.51 -16.65 -4.55
CA ASP A 523 -11.36 -15.46 -4.46
C ASP A 523 -10.94 -14.34 -5.42
N ALA A 524 -9.99 -14.57 -6.34
CA ALA A 524 -9.51 -13.57 -7.30
C ALA A 524 -10.65 -12.86 -8.08
N PRO A 525 -11.71 -13.55 -8.55
CA PRO A 525 -12.85 -12.88 -9.20
C PRO A 525 -13.61 -11.95 -8.25
N VAL A 526 -13.73 -12.32 -6.97
CA VAL A 526 -14.44 -11.54 -5.95
C VAL A 526 -13.62 -10.33 -5.53
N LEU A 527 -12.29 -10.51 -5.32
CA LEU A 527 -11.33 -9.45 -5.04
C LEU A 527 -11.38 -8.34 -6.10
N SER A 528 -11.37 -8.73 -7.37
CA SER A 528 -11.41 -7.79 -8.50
C SER A 528 -12.76 -7.09 -8.64
N ARG A 529 -13.85 -7.63 -8.09
CA ARG A 529 -15.20 -7.08 -8.21
C ARG A 529 -15.53 -6.06 -7.14
N ALA A 530 -14.92 -6.15 -5.96
CA ALA A 530 -15.09 -5.20 -4.86
C ALA A 530 -14.55 -3.80 -5.20
N ASP A 531 -14.95 -2.77 -4.45
CA ASP A 531 -14.32 -1.45 -4.57
C ASP A 531 -12.86 -1.48 -4.11
N VAL A 532 -12.54 -2.35 -3.16
CA VAL A 532 -11.17 -2.64 -2.70
C VAL A 532 -11.03 -4.14 -2.43
N GLY A 533 -10.17 -4.81 -3.18
CA GLY A 533 -9.77 -6.19 -2.91
C GLY A 533 -8.59 -6.23 -1.94
N ILE A 534 -8.72 -6.96 -0.84
CA ILE A 534 -7.66 -7.14 0.18
C ILE A 534 -7.26 -8.61 0.23
N ALA A 535 -6.02 -8.92 -0.10
CA ALA A 535 -5.49 -10.28 0.04
C ALA A 535 -4.77 -10.46 1.38
N MET A 536 -4.99 -11.63 2.00
CA MET A 536 -4.38 -12.04 3.26
C MET A 536 -3.22 -12.99 3.03
N GLY A 537 -2.16 -12.89 3.86
CA GLY A 537 -1.09 -13.89 3.93
C GLY A 537 -0.34 -14.15 2.62
N ALA A 538 -0.21 -13.13 1.76
CA ALA A 538 0.21 -13.27 0.37
C ALA A 538 1.68 -13.60 0.15
N LEU A 539 2.46 -13.91 1.17
CA LEU A 539 3.90 -14.22 1.06
C LEU A 539 4.22 -15.47 0.20
N GLY A 540 3.22 -16.21 -0.25
CA GLY A 540 3.40 -17.39 -1.12
C GLY A 540 2.52 -17.43 -2.36
N SER A 541 1.57 -16.51 -2.54
CA SER A 541 0.61 -16.54 -3.65
C SER A 541 0.77 -15.36 -4.59
N ASP A 542 1.45 -15.58 -5.71
CA ASP A 542 1.59 -14.58 -6.78
C ASP A 542 0.22 -14.14 -7.34
N ALA A 543 -0.72 -15.09 -7.47
CA ALA A 543 -2.07 -14.82 -7.95
C ALA A 543 -2.85 -13.88 -7.01
N ALA A 544 -2.69 -14.05 -5.69
CA ALA A 544 -3.29 -13.16 -4.70
C ALA A 544 -2.72 -11.75 -4.77
N ILE A 545 -1.39 -11.65 -4.87
CA ILE A 545 -0.71 -10.37 -5.04
C ILE A 545 -1.21 -9.67 -6.30
N GLU A 546 -1.40 -10.37 -7.41
CA GLU A 546 -1.83 -9.76 -8.67
C GLU A 546 -3.29 -9.28 -8.63
N ALA A 547 -4.19 -10.08 -8.08
CA ALA A 547 -5.64 -9.82 -8.08
C ALA A 547 -6.07 -8.73 -7.08
N ALA A 548 -5.40 -8.58 -5.94
CA ALA A 548 -5.80 -7.65 -4.88
C ALA A 548 -5.28 -6.22 -5.12
N ASP A 549 -5.96 -5.25 -4.55
CA ASP A 549 -5.58 -3.82 -4.53
C ASP A 549 -4.73 -3.47 -3.30
N VAL A 550 -4.95 -4.22 -2.22
CA VAL A 550 -4.21 -4.14 -0.96
C VAL A 550 -3.78 -5.54 -0.57
N VAL A 551 -2.55 -5.71 -0.13
CA VAL A 551 -2.02 -6.99 0.30
C VAL A 551 -1.52 -6.88 1.73
N LEU A 552 -2.03 -7.73 2.61
CA LEU A 552 -1.52 -7.91 3.96
C LEU A 552 -0.43 -8.97 3.91
N MET A 553 0.79 -8.59 4.26
CA MET A 553 1.96 -9.47 4.11
C MET A 553 2.00 -10.61 5.12
N ASP A 554 1.37 -10.39 6.25
CA ASP A 554 1.13 -11.41 7.27
C ASP A 554 -0.34 -11.86 7.27
N ASP A 555 -0.61 -12.83 8.10
CA ASP A 555 -1.92 -13.47 8.18
C ASP A 555 -2.81 -12.88 9.30
N ASP A 556 -2.58 -11.59 9.66
CA ASP A 556 -3.29 -10.92 10.75
C ASP A 556 -4.43 -10.01 10.24
N PRO A 557 -5.71 -10.38 10.46
CA PRO A 557 -6.86 -9.55 10.08
C PRO A 557 -6.94 -8.20 10.82
N SER A 558 -6.22 -8.01 11.94
CA SER A 558 -6.20 -6.72 12.65
C SER A 558 -5.59 -5.59 11.81
N LYS A 559 -4.75 -5.93 10.84
CA LYS A 559 -4.14 -4.97 9.91
C LYS A 559 -5.13 -4.30 8.95
N ILE A 560 -6.31 -4.87 8.75
CA ILE A 560 -7.38 -4.23 7.97
C ILE A 560 -7.79 -2.92 8.66
N ALA A 561 -8.03 -2.96 9.97
CA ALA A 561 -8.38 -1.78 10.75
C ALA A 561 -7.24 -0.74 10.77
N LEU A 562 -5.99 -1.19 10.85
CA LEU A 562 -4.80 -0.33 10.76
C LEU A 562 -4.69 0.32 9.36
N ALA A 563 -4.92 -0.42 8.27
CA ALA A 563 -4.92 0.11 6.91
C ALA A 563 -5.95 1.25 6.75
N MET A 564 -7.16 1.06 7.27
CA MET A 564 -8.20 2.09 7.28
C MET A 564 -7.80 3.32 8.11
N LYS A 565 -7.16 3.12 9.25
CA LYS A 565 -6.66 4.22 10.10
C LYS A 565 -5.56 5.03 9.40
N ILE A 566 -4.60 4.36 8.75
CA ILE A 566 -3.56 5.00 7.94
C ILE A 566 -4.18 5.81 6.81
N SER A 567 -5.15 5.23 6.11
CA SER A 567 -5.84 5.85 4.98
C SER A 567 -6.56 7.14 5.40
N ARG A 568 -7.32 7.11 6.48
CA ARG A 568 -8.02 8.29 7.01
C ARG A 568 -7.08 9.37 7.50
N HIS A 569 -6.00 9.00 8.19
CA HIS A 569 -4.98 9.94 8.62
C HIS A 569 -4.33 10.65 7.42
N THR A 570 -4.00 9.89 6.37
CA THR A 570 -3.45 10.42 5.12
C THR A 570 -4.41 11.42 4.47
N LEU A 571 -5.69 11.07 4.34
CA LEU A 571 -6.70 11.96 3.77
C LEU A 571 -6.93 13.22 4.61
N GLN A 572 -6.90 13.13 5.93
CA GLN A 572 -6.99 14.31 6.80
C GLN A 572 -5.86 15.29 6.50
N ILE A 573 -4.63 14.81 6.32
CA ILE A 573 -3.48 15.64 5.96
C ILE A 573 -3.67 16.25 4.57
N VAL A 574 -4.15 15.49 3.59
CA VAL A 574 -4.47 15.96 2.25
C VAL A 574 -5.49 17.11 2.32
N TRP A 575 -6.59 16.93 3.04
CA TRP A 575 -7.62 17.95 3.20
C TRP A 575 -7.12 19.20 3.95
N GLN A 576 -6.30 19.02 5.00
CA GLN A 576 -5.65 20.14 5.69
C GLN A 576 -4.81 20.99 4.72
N ASN A 577 -4.01 20.33 3.87
CA ASN A 577 -3.18 21.02 2.88
C ASN A 577 -4.03 21.73 1.82
N ILE A 578 -5.12 21.11 1.34
CA ILE A 578 -6.04 21.73 0.38
C ILE A 578 -6.68 23.00 0.97
N VAL A 579 -7.30 22.87 2.12
CA VAL A 579 -8.02 24.00 2.76
C VAL A 579 -7.05 25.12 3.12
N PHE A 580 -5.90 24.79 3.72
CA PHE A 580 -4.88 25.78 4.10
C PHE A 580 -4.34 26.53 2.88
N ALA A 581 -3.93 25.81 1.83
CA ALA A 581 -3.36 26.43 0.64
C ALA A 581 -4.39 27.31 -0.09
N LEU A 582 -5.63 26.85 -0.24
CA LEU A 582 -6.68 27.62 -0.91
C LEU A 582 -7.09 28.86 -0.09
N ALA A 583 -7.19 28.74 1.23
CA ALA A 583 -7.57 29.87 2.10
C ALA A 583 -6.51 30.98 2.05
N VAL A 584 -5.22 30.63 2.23
CA VAL A 584 -4.12 31.61 2.15
C VAL A 584 -4.07 32.26 0.77
N LYS A 585 -4.20 31.47 -0.31
CA LYS A 585 -4.21 32.00 -1.67
C LYS A 585 -5.38 32.94 -1.93
N ALA A 586 -6.58 32.60 -1.48
CA ALA A 586 -7.75 33.48 -1.65
C ALA A 586 -7.52 34.85 -0.97
N VAL A 587 -6.99 34.85 0.25
CA VAL A 587 -6.65 36.09 0.96
C VAL A 587 -5.57 36.88 0.19
N CYS A 588 -4.48 36.24 -0.22
CA CYS A 588 -3.40 36.91 -0.93
C CYS A 588 -3.81 37.45 -2.30
N LEU A 589 -4.69 36.75 -3.04
CA LEU A 589 -5.24 37.22 -4.31
C LEU A 589 -6.06 38.49 -4.15
N VAL A 590 -6.92 38.56 -3.10
CA VAL A 590 -7.69 39.76 -2.79
C VAL A 590 -6.76 40.92 -2.42
N LEU A 591 -5.78 40.70 -1.53
CA LEU A 591 -4.80 41.72 -1.15
C LEU A 591 -3.95 42.18 -2.34
N GLY A 592 -3.58 41.28 -3.26
CA GLY A 592 -2.86 41.61 -4.48
C GLY A 592 -3.68 42.46 -5.44
N ALA A 593 -4.95 42.10 -5.65
CA ALA A 593 -5.87 42.88 -6.50
C ALA A 593 -6.14 44.29 -5.94
N LEU A 594 -6.20 44.41 -4.63
CA LEU A 594 -6.35 45.72 -3.95
C LEU A 594 -5.03 46.55 -3.97
N GLY A 595 -3.90 45.98 -4.37
CA GLY A 595 -2.60 46.63 -4.37
C GLY A 595 -1.95 46.76 -2.99
N ILE A 596 -2.46 46.04 -1.98
CA ILE A 596 -1.90 45.99 -0.64
C ILE A 596 -0.74 45.01 -0.56
N ALA A 597 -0.84 43.89 -1.27
CA ALA A 597 0.21 42.88 -1.37
C ALA A 597 1.19 43.22 -2.51
N GLY A 598 2.42 43.52 -2.15
CA GLY A 598 3.51 43.64 -3.12
C GLY A 598 4.06 42.27 -3.55
N MET A 599 4.95 42.28 -4.55
CA MET A 599 5.56 41.09 -5.14
C MET A 599 6.29 40.19 -4.10
N TRP A 600 6.92 40.77 -3.09
CA TRP A 600 7.59 40.04 -2.01
C TRP A 600 6.64 39.21 -1.15
N LEU A 601 5.47 39.79 -0.82
CA LEU A 601 4.43 39.04 -0.08
C LEU A 601 3.85 37.93 -0.93
N ALA A 602 3.69 38.15 -2.25
CA ALA A 602 3.24 37.16 -3.21
C ALA A 602 4.16 35.93 -3.23
N ILE A 603 5.48 36.17 -3.33
CA ILE A 603 6.50 35.12 -3.32
C ILE A 603 6.48 34.35 -1.99
N PHE A 604 6.45 35.08 -0.87
CA PHE A 604 6.41 34.47 0.46
C PHE A 604 5.15 33.61 0.65
N ALA A 605 3.99 34.08 0.22
CA ALA A 605 2.74 33.34 0.27
C ALA A 605 2.79 32.06 -0.59
N ASP A 606 3.45 32.06 -1.73
CA ASP A 606 3.53 30.87 -2.58
C ASP A 606 4.57 29.85 -2.04
N VAL A 607 5.80 30.27 -1.85
CA VAL A 607 6.90 29.38 -1.38
C VAL A 607 6.71 28.98 0.08
N GLY A 608 6.29 29.91 0.96
CA GLY A 608 6.05 29.62 2.37
C GLY A 608 4.92 28.63 2.59
N VAL A 609 3.81 28.80 1.89
CA VAL A 609 2.67 27.88 1.95
C VAL A 609 3.07 26.48 1.44
N MET A 610 3.85 26.43 0.36
CA MET A 610 4.35 25.17 -0.17
C MET A 610 5.24 24.44 0.84
N VAL A 611 6.19 25.13 1.50
CA VAL A 611 7.05 24.54 2.53
C VAL A 611 6.24 23.99 3.70
N LEU A 612 5.26 24.78 4.20
CA LEU A 612 4.39 24.35 5.29
C LEU A 612 3.54 23.13 4.90
N ALA A 613 2.98 23.12 3.69
CA ALA A 613 2.19 22.00 3.18
C ALA A 613 3.04 20.72 3.00
N VAL A 614 4.28 20.85 2.54
CA VAL A 614 5.23 19.74 2.45
C VAL A 614 5.60 19.21 3.83
N LEU A 615 5.87 20.09 4.81
CA LEU A 615 6.14 19.67 6.19
C LEU A 615 4.94 18.95 6.80
N ASN A 616 3.72 19.44 6.58
CA ASN A 616 2.51 18.76 7.03
C ASN A 616 2.35 17.38 6.34
N ALA A 617 2.65 17.26 5.05
CA ALA A 617 2.60 16.01 4.31
C ALA A 617 3.53 14.93 4.88
N THR A 618 4.69 15.30 5.44
CA THR A 618 5.61 14.35 6.07
C THR A 618 5.04 13.65 7.30
N ARG A 619 3.98 14.19 7.92
CA ARG A 619 3.28 13.56 9.05
C ARG A 619 2.58 12.26 8.63
N ALA A 620 2.24 12.09 7.34
CA ALA A 620 1.65 10.87 6.82
C ALA A 620 2.59 9.64 6.92
N LEU A 621 3.91 9.85 7.08
CA LEU A 621 4.89 8.78 7.30
C LEU A 621 4.79 8.14 8.69
N LYS A 622 4.07 8.75 9.62
CA LYS A 622 3.94 8.27 11.01
C LYS A 622 2.48 8.29 11.43
N ILE A 623 2.01 7.17 11.93
CA ILE A 623 0.74 7.09 12.65
C ILE A 623 1.04 7.07 14.16
N LYS A 624 0.24 7.80 14.91
CA LYS A 624 0.28 7.73 16.39
C LYS A 624 -0.67 6.65 16.89
#